data_955d7089878abac6977e3e038d6bcae9
#
_entry.id   955d7089878abac6977e3e038d6bcae9
#
_cell.length_a   1.000
_cell.length_b   1.000
_cell.length_c   1.000
_cell.angle_alpha   90.00
_cell.angle_beta   90.00
_cell.angle_gamma   90.00
#
_symmetry.space_group_name_H-M   'P 1'
#
loop_
_entity.id
_entity.type
_entity.pdbx_description
1 polymer ?
#
loop_
_entity_poly.entity_id
_entity_poly.type
_entity_poly.pdbx_seq_one_letter_code
_entity_poly.pdbx_strand_id
1 'polypeptide(L)'
;MQALQPFHSMPKISVPALSLLLLIGGLCQFTAHADSRGEALYNENCAICHGEDGSGGMGIPLSSASFLDAASTHYIRQTIRLGRPGRVMPSFYWMPEADISAIIDYINDWRKTPPRVWSARAIEGNPETGQQLYQTHCASCHGEDAKGGKGTGMHFSRPTDIPVTATALNNQGFLHSAPDEMLYFIIKYSRQGSTMPAASQLGLNNQQINDIVSYIRSFQRDNLLKNDLYAEEPPSLIVDSPYSFEETLVNVKRAIAGANFIHIRDQALTDGLEVTMDKDNRQTIVYFCNFNFLYEALKIDPRVGMFLPCRITITEQAGKVQMMSINPKHLSQLFNNNELDESCDKMYDLYLGILEDASL
;
A
#
# COMPACT_ATOMS: atom_id res chain seq x y z
N MET A 1 -51.67 84.43 16.76
CA MET A 1 -50.42 84.75 17.44
C MET A 1 -49.79 83.48 17.93
N GLN A 2 -48.86 82.99 17.25
CA GLN A 2 -47.69 82.21 17.69
C GLN A 2 -47.08 81.55 16.48
N ALA A 3 -45.81 81.85 16.23
CA ALA A 3 -45.03 81.59 15.06
C ALA A 3 -44.58 80.12 15.01
N LEU A 4 -44.61 79.52 13.81
CA LEU A 4 -44.00 78.21 13.46
C LEU A 4 -42.51 78.41 13.20
N GLN A 5 -41.64 77.67 13.89
CA GLN A 5 -40.21 77.60 13.65
C GLN A 5 -39.92 76.50 12.59
N PRO A 6 -38.81 76.61 11.79
CA PRO A 6 -38.51 75.72 10.68
C PRO A 6 -37.77 74.47 11.15
N PHE A 7 -38.02 73.41 10.43
CA PHE A 7 -37.39 72.06 10.56
C PHE A 7 -35.88 72.09 10.29
N HIS A 8 -35.11 71.48 11.17
CA HIS A 8 -33.70 71.24 11.03
C HIS A 8 -33.43 70.05 10.06
N SER A 9 -32.48 70.28 9.18
CA SER A 9 -31.94 69.31 8.20
C SER A 9 -31.25 68.12 8.89
N MET A 10 -31.61 66.88 8.55
CA MET A 10 -30.89 65.67 8.94
C MET A 10 -29.57 65.53 8.19
N PRO A 11 -28.50 65.01 8.81
CA PRO A 11 -27.24 64.76 8.15
C PRO A 11 -27.33 63.49 7.32
N LYS A 12 -26.69 63.53 6.11
CA LYS A 12 -26.51 62.39 5.21
C LYS A 12 -25.55 61.39 5.83
N ILE A 13 -26.04 60.18 6.10
CA ILE A 13 -25.22 59.03 6.47
C ILE A 13 -24.63 58.47 5.20
N SER A 14 -23.32 58.59 5.03
CA SER A 14 -22.57 57.92 3.98
C SER A 14 -22.26 56.49 4.38
N VAL A 15 -22.87 55.52 3.71
CA VAL A 15 -22.47 54.13 3.76
C VAL A 15 -21.57 53.88 2.55
N PRO A 16 -20.28 53.70 2.72
CA PRO A 16 -19.70 52.52 2.12
C PRO A 16 -18.28 52.12 2.63
N ALA A 17 -18.10 51.58 3.76
CA ALA A 17 -16.83 51.00 4.14
C ALA A 17 -16.95 49.54 4.62
N LEU A 18 -18.15 49.12 5.00
CA LEU A 18 -18.33 47.78 5.59
C LEU A 18 -18.57 46.68 4.57
N SER A 19 -19.10 46.99 3.39
CA SER A 19 -19.39 46.01 2.35
C SER A 19 -18.13 45.52 1.58
N LEU A 20 -17.05 46.32 1.54
CA LEU A 20 -15.81 45.95 0.84
C LEU A 20 -14.93 45.00 1.67
N LEU A 21 -15.01 45.11 3.01
CA LEU A 21 -14.28 44.21 3.92
C LEU A 21 -14.87 42.79 3.97
N LEU A 22 -16.19 42.64 3.76
CA LEU A 22 -16.83 41.32 3.70
C LEU A 22 -16.56 40.57 2.40
N LEU A 23 -16.29 41.24 1.30
CA LEU A 23 -15.91 40.61 0.02
C LEU A 23 -14.44 40.14 0.00
N ILE A 24 -13.55 40.82 0.72
CA ILE A 24 -12.13 40.41 0.81
C ILE A 24 -11.98 39.24 1.79
N GLY A 25 -12.79 39.20 2.88
CA GLY A 25 -12.81 38.09 3.83
C GLY A 25 -13.32 36.78 3.23
N GLY A 26 -14.20 36.81 2.24
CA GLY A 26 -14.74 35.63 1.55
C GLY A 26 -13.76 34.98 0.58
N LEU A 27 -12.86 35.75 -0.03
CA LEU A 27 -11.84 35.22 -0.97
C LEU A 27 -10.66 34.53 -0.27
N CYS A 28 -10.33 34.94 0.96
CA CYS A 28 -9.29 34.27 1.75
C CYS A 28 -9.71 32.93 2.35
N GLN A 29 -11.01 32.70 2.55
CA GLN A 29 -11.49 31.44 3.13
C GLN A 29 -11.52 30.28 2.15
N PHE A 30 -11.57 30.54 0.83
CA PHE A 30 -11.56 29.47 -0.17
C PHE A 30 -10.17 28.85 -0.38
N THR A 31 -9.08 29.59 -0.23
CA THR A 31 -7.72 29.07 -0.34
C THR A 31 -7.32 28.25 0.89
N ALA A 32 -7.69 28.68 2.08
CA ALA A 32 -7.42 27.94 3.34
C ALA A 32 -8.15 26.58 3.42
N HIS A 33 -9.31 26.43 2.75
CA HIS A 33 -10.05 25.16 2.76
C HIS A 33 -9.49 24.10 1.81
N ALA A 34 -8.83 24.51 0.74
CA ALA A 34 -8.20 23.55 -0.20
C ALA A 34 -6.96 22.91 0.42
N ASP A 35 -6.11 23.71 1.08
CA ASP A 35 -4.89 23.21 1.75
C ASP A 35 -5.24 22.23 2.88
N SER A 36 -6.23 22.57 3.70
CA SER A 36 -6.67 21.69 4.80
C SER A 36 -7.30 20.37 4.31
N ARG A 37 -7.95 20.35 3.13
CA ARG A 37 -8.54 19.14 2.56
C ARG A 37 -7.47 18.18 2.04
N GLY A 38 -6.48 18.67 1.31
CA GLY A 38 -5.38 17.87 0.80
C GLY A 38 -4.58 17.21 1.91
N GLU A 39 -4.26 17.98 2.95
CA GLU A 39 -3.59 17.48 4.16
C GLU A 39 -4.43 16.42 4.88
N ALA A 40 -5.72 16.67 5.11
CA ALA A 40 -6.60 15.72 5.78
C ALA A 40 -6.70 14.39 5.00
N LEU A 41 -6.91 14.45 3.68
CA LEU A 41 -6.96 13.27 2.82
C LEU A 41 -5.64 12.52 2.77
N TYR A 42 -4.52 13.24 2.75
CA TYR A 42 -3.19 12.65 2.81
C TYR A 42 -2.96 11.92 4.13
N ASN A 43 -3.29 12.55 5.25
CA ASN A 43 -3.12 11.97 6.57
C ASN A 43 -4.00 10.73 6.77
N GLU A 44 -5.21 10.73 6.24
CA GLU A 44 -6.12 9.59 6.30
C GLU A 44 -5.65 8.40 5.45
N ASN A 45 -5.15 8.65 4.23
CA ASN A 45 -4.97 7.61 3.23
C ASN A 45 -3.49 7.28 2.92
N CYS A 46 -2.55 8.20 3.17
CA CYS A 46 -1.19 8.11 2.67
C CYS A 46 -0.13 8.10 3.79
N ALA A 47 -0.36 8.88 4.86
CA ALA A 47 0.63 9.14 5.90
C ALA A 47 1.09 7.87 6.64
N ILE A 48 0.22 6.88 6.82
CA ILE A 48 0.55 5.62 7.48
C ILE A 48 1.73 4.89 6.80
N CYS A 49 1.89 5.07 5.49
CA CYS A 49 2.99 4.47 4.75
C CYS A 49 4.09 5.49 4.41
N HIS A 50 3.71 6.74 4.11
CA HIS A 50 4.63 7.74 3.58
C HIS A 50 5.10 8.77 4.63
N GLY A 51 4.63 8.67 5.89
CA GLY A 51 4.90 9.64 6.96
C GLY A 51 3.99 10.87 6.85
N GLU A 52 3.68 11.51 7.99
CA GLU A 52 2.81 12.70 8.03
C GLU A 52 3.38 13.88 7.24
N ASP A 53 4.70 14.01 7.23
CA ASP A 53 5.48 15.02 6.49
C ASP A 53 6.03 14.51 5.15
N GLY A 54 5.62 13.34 4.70
CA GLY A 54 6.12 12.69 3.49
C GLY A 54 7.56 12.17 3.61
N SER A 55 8.13 12.06 4.81
CA SER A 55 9.51 11.62 5.03
C SER A 55 9.75 10.13 4.74
N GLY A 56 8.67 9.38 4.50
CA GLY A 56 8.73 7.95 4.21
C GLY A 56 8.42 7.09 5.42
N GLY A 57 8.58 5.80 5.24
CA GLY A 57 8.28 4.76 6.22
C GLY A 57 8.26 3.42 5.49
N MET A 58 7.13 2.73 5.50
CA MET A 58 6.88 1.58 4.63
C MET A 58 6.85 1.98 3.14
N GLY A 59 6.36 3.18 2.84
CA GLY A 59 6.41 3.82 1.53
C GLY A 59 7.65 4.69 1.35
N ILE A 60 7.95 5.03 0.09
CA ILE A 60 9.07 5.94 -0.26
C ILE A 60 8.86 7.34 0.31
N PRO A 61 9.95 8.10 0.58
CA PRO A 61 9.86 9.49 1.01
C PRO A 61 9.36 10.39 -0.13
N LEU A 62 8.10 10.84 -0.04
CA LEU A 62 7.46 11.70 -1.05
C LEU A 62 7.94 13.14 -0.99
N SER A 63 8.34 13.64 0.20
CA SER A 63 8.89 15.00 0.37
C SER A 63 10.37 15.12 0.00
N SER A 64 11.03 14.00 -0.37
CA SER A 64 12.44 14.03 -0.77
C SER A 64 12.65 14.81 -2.08
N ALA A 65 13.71 15.59 -2.14
CA ALA A 65 14.07 16.33 -3.35
C ALA A 65 14.27 15.39 -4.56
N SER A 66 14.81 14.19 -4.34
CA SER A 66 15.05 13.20 -5.38
C SER A 66 13.76 12.65 -5.99
N PHE A 67 12.69 12.51 -5.19
CA PHE A 67 11.38 12.12 -5.70
C PHE A 67 10.71 13.29 -6.41
N LEU A 68 10.65 14.45 -5.75
CA LEU A 68 9.95 15.61 -6.24
C LEU A 68 10.57 16.17 -7.54
N ASP A 69 11.90 16.10 -7.74
CA ASP A 69 12.53 16.57 -8.96
C ASP A 69 12.10 15.77 -10.20
N ALA A 70 11.86 14.47 -10.08
CA ALA A 70 11.46 13.61 -11.20
C ALA A 70 9.95 13.42 -11.34
N ALA A 71 9.20 13.43 -10.22
CA ALA A 71 7.78 13.12 -10.21
C ALA A 71 6.94 14.29 -10.78
N SER A 72 6.34 14.11 -11.96
CA SER A 72 5.36 15.05 -12.48
C SER A 72 4.00 14.91 -11.77
N THR A 73 3.15 15.92 -11.85
CA THR A 73 1.75 15.84 -11.39
C THR A 73 1.02 14.65 -12.04
N HIS A 74 1.24 14.41 -13.34
CA HIS A 74 0.67 13.27 -14.04
C HIS A 74 1.15 11.93 -13.46
N TYR A 75 2.46 11.79 -13.22
CA TYR A 75 3.04 10.57 -12.63
C TYR A 75 2.45 10.28 -11.24
N ILE A 76 2.34 11.29 -10.37
CA ILE A 76 1.76 11.13 -9.04
C ILE A 76 0.29 10.72 -9.16
N ARG A 77 -0.49 11.39 -10.02
CA ARG A 77 -1.90 11.08 -10.28
C ARG A 77 -2.10 9.63 -10.71
N GLN A 78 -1.38 9.20 -11.73
CA GLN A 78 -1.47 7.82 -12.22
C GLN A 78 -1.00 6.82 -11.17
N THR A 79 0.03 7.16 -10.38
CA THR A 79 0.50 6.32 -9.28
C THR A 79 -0.56 6.12 -8.21
N ILE A 80 -1.28 7.16 -7.82
CA ILE A 80 -2.41 7.06 -6.87
C ILE A 80 -3.52 6.19 -7.48
N ARG A 81 -3.91 6.46 -8.72
CA ARG A 81 -4.97 5.70 -9.41
C ARG A 81 -4.68 4.22 -9.53
N LEU A 82 -3.48 3.87 -9.97
CA LEU A 82 -3.12 2.50 -10.34
C LEU A 82 -2.48 1.72 -9.19
N GLY A 83 -1.92 2.42 -8.21
CA GLY A 83 -1.13 1.80 -7.15
C GLY A 83 0.15 1.16 -7.69
N ARG A 84 0.60 0.16 -6.96
CA ARG A 84 1.73 -0.72 -7.31
C ARG A 84 1.27 -2.15 -7.10
N PRO A 85 0.59 -2.76 -8.08
CA PRO A 85 0.10 -4.14 -7.96
C PRO A 85 1.19 -5.09 -7.46
N GLY A 86 0.90 -5.85 -6.41
CA GLY A 86 1.85 -6.77 -5.78
C GLY A 86 2.98 -6.13 -4.98
N ARG A 87 2.95 -4.81 -4.68
CA ARG A 87 4.02 -4.07 -4.00
C ARG A 87 3.50 -3.09 -2.94
N VAL A 88 2.65 -3.54 -2.06
CA VAL A 88 2.13 -2.80 -0.88
C VAL A 88 1.23 -1.62 -1.21
N MET A 89 1.62 -0.68 -2.08
CA MET A 89 0.81 0.49 -2.39
C MET A 89 -0.49 0.12 -3.11
N PRO A 90 -1.67 0.29 -2.49
CA PRO A 90 -2.94 -0.07 -3.11
C PRO A 90 -3.31 0.91 -4.23
N SER A 91 -4.26 0.49 -5.06
CA SER A 91 -4.91 1.35 -6.04
C SER A 91 -6.02 2.16 -5.35
N PHE A 92 -6.06 3.46 -5.61
CA PHE A 92 -7.13 4.37 -5.19
C PHE A 92 -8.03 4.76 -6.38
N TYR A 93 -8.33 3.79 -7.27
CA TYR A 93 -9.15 4.03 -8.46
C TYR A 93 -10.55 4.58 -8.14
N TRP A 94 -11.06 4.26 -6.96
CA TRP A 94 -12.37 4.68 -6.45
C TRP A 94 -12.38 6.14 -5.96
N MET A 95 -11.21 6.73 -5.68
CA MET A 95 -11.12 8.08 -5.11
C MET A 95 -11.54 9.15 -6.13
N PRO A 96 -12.41 10.10 -5.78
CA PRO A 96 -12.80 11.18 -6.66
C PRO A 96 -11.61 11.99 -7.18
N GLU A 97 -11.69 12.47 -8.41
CA GLU A 97 -10.61 13.23 -9.05
C GLU A 97 -10.26 14.52 -8.28
N ALA A 98 -11.24 15.18 -7.67
CA ALA A 98 -11.03 16.36 -6.85
C ALA A 98 -10.18 16.04 -5.60
N ASP A 99 -10.35 14.86 -5.00
CA ASP A 99 -9.61 14.43 -3.83
C ASP A 99 -8.16 14.06 -4.18
N ILE A 100 -7.97 13.35 -5.29
CA ILE A 100 -6.64 13.09 -5.82
C ILE A 100 -5.91 14.40 -6.13
N SER A 101 -6.59 15.37 -6.73
CA SER A 101 -5.99 16.68 -7.02
C SER A 101 -5.59 17.42 -5.75
N ALA A 102 -6.44 17.42 -4.71
CA ALA A 102 -6.12 18.04 -3.43
C ALA A 102 -4.89 17.39 -2.75
N ILE A 103 -4.80 16.05 -2.78
CA ILE A 103 -3.62 15.33 -2.28
C ILE A 103 -2.36 15.72 -3.05
N ILE A 104 -2.46 15.81 -4.39
CA ILE A 104 -1.33 16.18 -5.23
C ILE A 104 -0.87 17.62 -4.95
N ASP A 105 -1.80 18.53 -4.75
CA ASP A 105 -1.49 19.91 -4.41
C ASP A 105 -0.75 19.98 -3.07
N TYR A 106 -1.22 19.26 -2.05
CA TYR A 106 -0.53 19.14 -0.77
C TYR A 106 0.89 18.55 -0.91
N ILE A 107 1.09 17.49 -1.70
CA ILE A 107 2.43 16.94 -1.99
C ILE A 107 3.30 17.96 -2.73
N ASN A 108 2.71 18.77 -3.63
CA ASN A 108 3.43 19.78 -4.38
C ASN A 108 3.90 20.95 -3.51
N ASP A 109 3.27 21.22 -2.37
CA ASP A 109 3.72 22.27 -1.43
C ASP A 109 5.09 21.96 -0.81
N TRP A 110 5.48 20.70 -0.77
CA TRP A 110 6.85 20.30 -0.37
C TRP A 110 7.92 20.63 -1.41
N ARG A 111 7.53 21.02 -2.64
CA ARG A 111 8.48 21.36 -3.71
C ARG A 111 9.10 22.73 -3.53
N LYS A 112 10.35 22.81 -3.98
CA LYS A 112 11.05 24.10 -4.14
C LYS A 112 10.97 24.64 -5.56
N THR A 113 10.58 23.80 -6.52
CA THR A 113 10.50 24.10 -7.96
C THR A 113 9.19 23.55 -8.52
N PRO A 114 8.62 24.16 -9.57
CA PRO A 114 7.43 23.62 -10.21
C PRO A 114 7.61 22.17 -10.67
N PRO A 115 6.53 21.37 -10.71
CA PRO A 115 6.57 20.00 -11.22
C PRO A 115 7.05 19.97 -12.68
N ARG A 116 7.88 18.99 -13.02
CA ARG A 116 8.26 18.76 -14.42
C ARG A 116 7.06 18.29 -15.24
N VAL A 117 7.06 18.63 -16.49
CA VAL A 117 6.14 18.11 -17.49
C VAL A 117 6.94 17.20 -18.42
N TRP A 118 6.55 15.94 -18.49
CA TRP A 118 7.19 14.94 -19.33
C TRP A 118 6.39 14.71 -20.61
N SER A 119 7.09 14.52 -21.72
CA SER A 119 6.47 14.09 -22.97
C SER A 119 5.91 12.67 -22.84
N ALA A 120 4.75 12.44 -23.43
CA ALA A 120 4.16 11.10 -23.57
C ALA A 120 4.75 10.32 -24.76
N ARG A 121 5.73 10.91 -25.50
CA ARG A 121 6.34 10.26 -26.66
C ARG A 121 7.18 9.07 -26.20
N ALA A 122 6.97 7.92 -26.86
CA ALA A 122 7.79 6.75 -26.65
C ALA A 122 9.25 7.00 -27.11
N ILE A 123 10.19 6.44 -26.37
CA ILE A 123 11.61 6.44 -26.73
C ILE A 123 11.89 5.13 -27.49
N GLU A 124 12.45 5.28 -28.69
CA GLU A 124 12.87 4.16 -29.52
C GLU A 124 14.29 3.73 -29.16
N GLY A 125 14.49 2.45 -28.88
CA GLY A 125 15.76 1.81 -28.59
C GLY A 125 15.71 0.31 -28.89
N ASN A 126 16.84 -0.35 -28.76
CA ASN A 126 16.93 -1.81 -28.92
C ASN A 126 16.77 -2.50 -27.55
N PRO A 127 15.66 -3.24 -27.31
CA PRO A 127 15.42 -3.85 -26.01
C PRO A 127 16.38 -5.01 -25.70
N GLU A 128 16.96 -5.70 -26.71
CA GLU A 128 17.93 -6.79 -26.50
C GLU A 128 19.26 -6.24 -26.00
N THR A 129 19.75 -5.14 -26.62
CA THR A 129 20.92 -4.39 -26.13
C THR A 129 20.63 -3.83 -24.75
N GLY A 130 19.41 -3.28 -24.55
CA GLY A 130 18.95 -2.76 -23.27
C GLY A 130 18.95 -3.80 -22.16
N GLN A 131 18.57 -5.05 -22.47
CA GLN A 131 18.63 -6.17 -21.53
C GLN A 131 20.06 -6.45 -21.06
N GLN A 132 21.02 -6.52 -21.98
CA GLN A 132 22.42 -6.75 -21.63
C GLN A 132 22.99 -5.64 -20.73
N LEU A 133 22.70 -4.40 -21.09
CA LEU A 133 23.09 -3.22 -20.30
C LEU A 133 22.41 -3.23 -18.91
N TYR A 134 21.13 -3.57 -18.86
CA TYR A 134 20.39 -3.70 -17.62
C TYR A 134 21.01 -4.74 -16.69
N GLN A 135 21.28 -5.94 -17.19
CA GLN A 135 21.91 -7.00 -16.40
C GLN A 135 23.27 -6.57 -15.85
N THR A 136 24.03 -5.82 -16.64
CA THR A 136 25.37 -5.39 -16.24
C THR A 136 25.34 -4.27 -15.18
N HIS A 137 24.41 -3.31 -15.30
CA HIS A 137 24.47 -2.05 -14.55
C HIS A 137 23.32 -1.84 -13.55
N CYS A 138 22.20 -2.53 -13.72
CA CYS A 138 20.96 -2.23 -12.98
C CYS A 138 20.46 -3.40 -12.14
N ALA A 139 20.67 -4.65 -12.58
CA ALA A 139 20.08 -5.83 -11.99
C ALA A 139 20.50 -6.07 -10.54
N SER A 140 21.73 -5.69 -10.16
CA SER A 140 22.23 -5.83 -8.79
C SER A 140 21.37 -5.12 -7.74
N CYS A 141 20.70 -4.03 -8.13
CA CYS A 141 19.79 -3.25 -7.25
C CYS A 141 18.32 -3.50 -7.58
N HIS A 142 17.98 -3.51 -8.89
CA HIS A 142 16.58 -3.60 -9.34
C HIS A 142 16.09 -5.05 -9.54
N GLY A 143 16.94 -6.04 -9.29
CA GLY A 143 16.64 -7.47 -9.55
C GLY A 143 16.84 -7.88 -11.00
N GLU A 144 17.16 -9.14 -11.25
CA GLU A 144 17.39 -9.69 -12.60
C GLU A 144 16.14 -9.58 -13.49
N ASP A 145 14.96 -9.72 -12.89
CA ASP A 145 13.64 -9.60 -13.52
C ASP A 145 12.99 -8.24 -13.32
N ALA A 146 13.76 -7.25 -12.86
CA ALA A 146 13.34 -5.87 -12.61
C ALA A 146 12.20 -5.71 -11.57
N LYS A 147 12.00 -6.70 -10.70
CA LYS A 147 10.98 -6.66 -9.65
C LYS A 147 11.38 -5.80 -8.44
N GLY A 148 12.56 -5.21 -8.44
CA GLY A 148 13.04 -4.31 -7.39
C GLY A 148 13.71 -5.02 -6.22
N GLY A 149 14.04 -4.26 -5.18
CA GLY A 149 14.57 -4.80 -3.91
C GLY A 149 13.50 -5.55 -3.13
N LYS A 150 13.95 -6.45 -2.24
CA LYS A 150 13.05 -7.24 -1.36
C LYS A 150 12.64 -6.45 -0.11
N GLY A 151 11.41 -6.70 0.34
CA GLY A 151 10.85 -6.15 1.58
C GLY A 151 10.33 -4.72 1.46
N THR A 152 9.72 -4.25 2.54
CA THR A 152 9.16 -2.89 2.65
C THR A 152 10.19 -1.84 3.06
N GLY A 153 11.43 -2.24 3.39
CA GLY A 153 12.44 -1.36 3.94
C GLY A 153 12.27 -1.04 5.42
N MET A 154 11.23 -1.58 6.08
CA MET A 154 11.01 -1.41 7.52
C MET A 154 11.78 -2.48 8.33
N HIS A 155 12.63 -2.01 9.24
CA HIS A 155 13.33 -2.87 10.20
C HIS A 155 12.81 -2.63 11.62
N PHE A 156 12.22 -3.67 12.23
CA PHE A 156 11.74 -3.60 13.61
C PHE A 156 12.83 -3.73 14.66
N SER A 157 14.02 -4.18 14.30
CA SER A 157 15.01 -4.57 15.29
C SER A 157 16.43 -4.01 15.13
N ARG A 158 16.76 -3.36 14.02
CA ARG A 158 18.09 -2.74 13.84
C ARG A 158 18.06 -1.56 12.88
N PRO A 159 18.52 -0.36 13.32
CA PRO A 159 18.55 0.84 12.47
C PRO A 159 19.68 0.86 11.42
N THR A 160 20.54 -0.16 11.36
CA THR A 160 21.86 -0.04 10.72
C THR A 160 21.96 -0.48 9.27
N ASP A 161 21.03 -1.28 8.78
CA ASP A 161 21.08 -1.75 7.39
C ASP A 161 19.70 -1.59 6.73
N ILE A 162 19.38 -0.37 6.34
CA ILE A 162 18.22 -0.15 5.47
C ILE A 162 18.58 -0.75 4.10
N PRO A 163 17.95 -1.85 3.67
CA PRO A 163 18.19 -2.35 2.33
C PRO A 163 17.77 -1.25 1.34
N VAL A 164 18.62 -1.03 0.34
CA VAL A 164 18.28 -0.13 -0.76
C VAL A 164 17.06 -0.69 -1.46
N THR A 165 15.89 -0.16 -1.16
CA THR A 165 14.66 -0.51 -1.85
C THR A 165 14.66 0.13 -3.24
N ALA A 166 15.25 -0.54 -4.20
CA ALA A 166 15.18 -0.11 -5.59
C ALA A 166 13.75 -0.34 -6.11
N THR A 167 13.27 0.63 -6.89
CA THR A 167 11.94 0.58 -7.50
C THR A 167 11.75 -0.68 -8.34
N ALA A 168 10.61 -1.36 -8.19
CA ALA A 168 10.17 -2.42 -9.09
C ALA A 168 9.84 -1.81 -10.47
N LEU A 169 10.76 -1.94 -11.42
CA LEU A 169 10.60 -1.41 -12.77
C LEU A 169 9.64 -2.29 -13.60
N ASN A 170 9.63 -3.60 -13.37
CA ASN A 170 8.66 -4.54 -13.91
C ASN A 170 7.41 -4.57 -13.02
N ASN A 171 6.71 -3.46 -12.96
CA ASN A 171 5.45 -3.31 -12.25
C ASN A 171 4.46 -2.54 -13.12
N GLN A 172 3.31 -3.10 -13.40
CA GLN A 172 2.36 -2.52 -14.34
C GLN A 172 1.87 -1.14 -13.88
N GLY A 173 1.60 -0.93 -12.59
CA GLY A 173 1.23 0.38 -12.07
C GLY A 173 2.35 1.42 -12.25
N PHE A 174 3.61 1.02 -12.12
CA PHE A 174 4.75 1.89 -12.40
C PHE A 174 4.88 2.20 -13.90
N LEU A 175 4.86 1.17 -14.75
CA LEU A 175 5.05 1.31 -16.19
C LEU A 175 3.97 2.19 -16.83
N HIS A 176 2.72 2.08 -16.42
CA HIS A 176 1.65 2.92 -16.92
C HIS A 176 1.62 4.34 -16.31
N SER A 177 2.34 4.56 -15.21
CA SER A 177 2.43 5.90 -14.58
C SER A 177 3.63 6.71 -15.06
N ALA A 178 4.77 6.06 -15.34
CA ALA A 178 6.05 6.70 -15.64
C ALA A 178 6.24 6.88 -17.14
N PRO A 179 6.29 8.11 -17.69
CA PRO A 179 6.64 8.35 -19.08
C PRO A 179 8.10 7.96 -19.39
N ASP A 180 8.39 7.61 -20.64
CA ASP A 180 9.75 7.24 -21.07
C ASP A 180 10.77 8.34 -20.81
N GLU A 181 10.40 9.58 -21.05
CA GLU A 181 11.28 10.73 -20.81
C GLU A 181 11.64 10.87 -19.32
N MET A 182 10.72 10.50 -18.39
CA MET A 182 11.03 10.45 -16.97
C MET A 182 12.03 9.32 -16.66
N LEU A 183 11.87 8.13 -17.24
CA LEU A 183 12.80 7.02 -17.07
C LEU A 183 14.19 7.41 -17.60
N TYR A 184 14.25 7.96 -18.81
CA TYR A 184 15.48 8.47 -19.42
C TYR A 184 16.17 9.50 -18.52
N PHE A 185 15.41 10.48 -18.01
CA PHE A 185 15.94 11.51 -17.13
C PHE A 185 16.57 10.92 -15.86
N ILE A 186 15.86 10.00 -15.21
CA ILE A 186 16.34 9.36 -13.97
C ILE A 186 17.60 8.54 -14.23
N ILE A 187 17.69 7.79 -15.32
CA ILE A 187 18.89 7.02 -15.67
C ILE A 187 20.06 7.98 -15.99
N LYS A 188 19.79 9.04 -16.74
CA LYS A 188 20.82 9.98 -17.17
C LYS A 188 21.43 10.77 -16.02
N TYR A 189 20.61 11.28 -15.11
CA TYR A 189 21.03 12.24 -14.09
C TYR A 189 21.04 11.67 -12.68
N SER A 190 20.61 10.43 -12.48
CA SER A 190 20.42 9.81 -11.16
C SER A 190 19.28 10.44 -10.36
N ARG A 191 19.11 9.97 -9.13
CA ARG A 191 18.26 10.58 -8.11
C ARG A 191 19.14 11.20 -7.04
N GLN A 192 19.08 12.51 -6.89
CA GLN A 192 19.87 13.23 -5.92
C GLN A 192 19.66 12.70 -4.51
N GLY A 193 20.74 12.36 -3.80
CA GLY A 193 20.67 11.79 -2.45
C GLY A 193 20.38 10.28 -2.40
N SER A 194 20.33 9.60 -3.55
CA SER A 194 20.22 8.14 -3.63
C SER A 194 21.55 7.49 -4.02
N THR A 195 21.64 6.17 -3.81
CA THR A 195 22.79 5.36 -4.25
C THR A 195 22.75 4.97 -5.72
N MET A 196 21.70 5.34 -6.46
CA MET A 196 21.59 5.08 -7.90
C MET A 196 22.66 5.89 -8.66
N PRO A 197 23.55 5.27 -9.45
CA PRO A 197 24.54 6.01 -10.21
C PRO A 197 23.93 6.70 -11.43
N ALA A 198 24.50 7.83 -11.85
CA ALA A 198 24.15 8.47 -13.11
C ALA A 198 24.77 7.71 -14.30
N ALA A 199 24.17 7.82 -15.48
CA ALA A 199 24.66 7.17 -16.70
C ALA A 199 26.13 7.50 -17.02
N SER A 200 26.58 8.73 -16.74
CA SER A 200 27.97 9.15 -16.92
C SER A 200 28.97 8.39 -16.04
N GLN A 201 28.56 7.99 -14.85
CA GLN A 201 29.37 7.19 -13.92
C GLN A 201 29.45 5.71 -14.36
N LEU A 202 28.48 5.27 -15.15
CA LEU A 202 28.43 3.91 -15.74
C LEU A 202 29.03 3.87 -17.15
N GLY A 203 29.47 5.01 -17.69
CA GLY A 203 29.97 5.10 -19.06
C GLY A 203 28.91 4.94 -20.15
N LEU A 204 27.62 5.14 -19.82
CA LEU A 204 26.51 4.98 -20.74
C LEU A 204 26.29 6.25 -21.58
N ASN A 205 26.13 6.08 -22.88
CA ASN A 205 25.73 7.15 -23.80
C ASN A 205 24.21 7.24 -23.95
N ASN A 206 23.72 8.27 -24.66
CA ASN A 206 22.28 8.51 -24.82
C ASN A 206 21.55 7.35 -25.53
N GLN A 207 22.17 6.68 -26.51
CA GLN A 207 21.54 5.55 -27.19
C GLN A 207 21.40 4.36 -26.26
N GLN A 208 22.40 4.07 -25.45
CA GLN A 208 22.36 2.98 -24.47
C GLN A 208 21.30 3.24 -23.39
N ILE A 209 21.06 4.51 -23.01
CA ILE A 209 19.94 4.85 -22.14
C ILE A 209 18.60 4.56 -22.82
N ASN A 210 18.45 4.91 -24.10
CA ASN A 210 17.24 4.61 -24.87
C ASN A 210 17.00 3.08 -24.94
N ASP A 211 18.04 2.30 -25.16
CA ASP A 211 17.96 0.84 -25.19
C ASP A 211 17.49 0.28 -23.86
N ILE A 212 18.01 0.79 -22.72
CA ILE A 212 17.57 0.39 -21.38
C ILE A 212 16.11 0.76 -21.14
N VAL A 213 15.68 1.97 -21.55
CA VAL A 213 14.26 2.40 -21.44
C VAL A 213 13.37 1.46 -22.25
N SER A 214 13.77 1.11 -23.48
CA SER A 214 13.01 0.18 -24.33
C SER A 214 12.93 -1.21 -23.72
N TYR A 215 13.99 -1.70 -23.07
CA TYR A 215 13.95 -2.96 -22.33
C TYR A 215 12.98 -2.90 -21.14
N ILE A 216 13.02 -1.83 -20.34
CA ILE A 216 12.08 -1.63 -19.24
C ILE A 216 10.64 -1.61 -19.77
N ARG A 217 10.38 -0.97 -20.92
CA ARG A 217 9.06 -0.95 -21.55
C ARG A 217 8.59 -2.31 -22.05
N SER A 218 9.52 -3.22 -22.39
CA SER A 218 9.14 -4.57 -22.84
C SER A 218 8.38 -5.38 -21.78
N PHE A 219 8.45 -4.98 -20.52
CA PHE A 219 7.63 -5.56 -19.45
C PHE A 219 6.19 -5.04 -19.41
N GLN A 220 5.88 -3.94 -20.11
CA GLN A 220 4.54 -3.35 -20.08
C GLN A 220 3.54 -4.21 -20.86
N ARG A 221 2.37 -4.45 -20.25
CA ARG A 221 1.25 -5.16 -20.85
C ARG A 221 0.15 -4.17 -21.22
N ASP A 222 -0.56 -4.43 -22.31
CA ASP A 222 -1.63 -3.53 -22.80
C ASP A 222 -2.86 -3.47 -21.88
N ASN A 223 -3.10 -4.48 -21.05
CA ASN A 223 -4.28 -4.58 -20.18
C ASN A 223 -3.88 -4.62 -18.70
N LEU A 224 -4.05 -3.48 -18.02
CA LEU A 224 -3.94 -3.39 -16.55
C LEU A 224 -5.08 -4.08 -15.78
N LEU A 225 -6.24 -4.27 -16.42
CA LEU A 225 -7.51 -4.58 -15.74
C LEU A 225 -8.01 -6.01 -15.95
N LYS A 226 -7.30 -6.87 -16.66
CA LYS A 226 -7.73 -8.26 -16.82
C LYS A 226 -6.83 -9.23 -16.05
N ASN A 227 -7.35 -9.71 -14.95
CA ASN A 227 -7.09 -11.01 -14.30
C ASN A 227 -5.77 -11.25 -13.53
N ASP A 228 -4.84 -10.30 -13.41
CA ASP A 228 -3.65 -10.54 -12.57
C ASP A 228 -3.82 -10.06 -11.12
N LEU A 229 -4.96 -9.46 -10.80
CA LEU A 229 -5.11 -8.84 -9.49
C LEU A 229 -5.62 -9.79 -8.41
N TYR A 230 -6.36 -10.83 -8.76
CA TYR A 230 -6.91 -11.76 -7.77
C TYR A 230 -7.29 -13.08 -8.45
N ALA A 231 -6.47 -14.12 -8.35
CA ALA A 231 -7.03 -15.45 -8.30
C ALA A 231 -8.00 -15.44 -7.11
N GLU A 232 -9.24 -15.84 -7.31
CA GLU A 232 -10.25 -15.85 -6.25
C GLU A 232 -9.93 -16.99 -5.25
N GLU A 233 -8.88 -16.78 -4.45
CA GLU A 233 -8.62 -17.63 -3.30
C GLU A 233 -9.71 -17.37 -2.26
N PRO A 234 -10.37 -18.40 -1.76
CA PRO A 234 -11.37 -18.20 -0.72
C PRO A 234 -10.72 -17.59 0.53
N PRO A 235 -11.39 -16.65 1.22
CA PRO A 235 -10.80 -15.96 2.37
C PRO A 235 -10.58 -16.87 3.59
N SER A 236 -11.20 -18.04 3.60
CA SER A 236 -11.15 -19.00 4.71
C SER A 236 -11.00 -20.44 4.24
N LEU A 237 -10.32 -21.24 5.05
CA LEU A 237 -10.29 -22.70 4.98
C LEU A 237 -11.38 -23.25 5.89
N ILE A 238 -12.20 -24.17 5.39
CA ILE A 238 -13.27 -24.80 6.14
C ILE A 238 -13.22 -26.31 5.89
N VAL A 239 -13.12 -27.08 6.96
CA VAL A 239 -13.09 -28.55 6.92
C VAL A 239 -14.13 -29.10 7.88
N ASP A 240 -14.94 -30.05 7.43
CA ASP A 240 -15.90 -30.75 8.26
C ASP A 240 -15.16 -31.81 9.13
N SER A 241 -15.49 -31.89 10.39
CA SER A 241 -14.99 -32.97 11.28
C SER A 241 -15.97 -34.10 11.36
N PRO A 242 -15.54 -35.39 11.26
CA PRO A 242 -16.38 -36.54 11.47
C PRO A 242 -16.56 -36.87 12.97
N TYR A 243 -15.87 -36.15 13.86
CA TYR A 243 -15.82 -36.41 15.30
C TYR A 243 -16.77 -35.48 16.08
N SER A 244 -16.99 -35.81 17.33
CA SER A 244 -17.67 -34.92 18.28
C SER A 244 -16.86 -33.60 18.44
N PHE A 245 -17.50 -32.57 18.97
CA PHE A 245 -16.85 -31.27 19.22
C PHE A 245 -15.64 -31.43 20.15
N GLU A 246 -15.75 -32.21 21.22
CA GLU A 246 -14.68 -32.45 22.18
C GLU A 246 -13.51 -33.21 21.55
N GLU A 247 -13.79 -34.25 20.79
CA GLU A 247 -12.77 -35.03 20.09
C GLU A 247 -12.07 -34.18 19.04
N THR A 248 -12.81 -33.35 18.28
CA THR A 248 -12.27 -32.40 17.30
C THR A 248 -11.32 -31.42 17.98
N LEU A 249 -11.71 -30.87 19.15
CA LEU A 249 -10.84 -29.93 19.89
C LEU A 249 -9.52 -30.61 20.32
N VAL A 250 -9.57 -31.86 20.78
CA VAL A 250 -8.36 -32.63 21.12
C VAL A 250 -7.51 -32.93 19.90
N ASN A 251 -8.14 -33.34 18.79
CA ASN A 251 -7.45 -33.65 17.54
C ASN A 251 -6.75 -32.39 16.94
N VAL A 252 -7.42 -31.24 16.92
CA VAL A 252 -6.83 -29.97 16.48
C VAL A 252 -5.58 -29.61 17.30
N LYS A 253 -5.63 -29.73 18.62
CA LYS A 253 -4.46 -29.47 19.48
C LYS A 253 -3.32 -30.45 19.22
N ARG A 254 -3.62 -31.73 18.98
CA ARG A 254 -2.63 -32.72 18.60
C ARG A 254 -1.99 -32.41 17.24
N ALA A 255 -2.78 -32.07 16.24
CA ALA A 255 -2.31 -31.70 14.90
C ALA A 255 -1.45 -30.43 14.92
N ILE A 256 -1.84 -29.42 15.71
CA ILE A 256 -1.05 -28.21 15.95
C ILE A 256 0.35 -28.56 16.49
N ALA A 257 0.41 -29.42 17.52
CA ALA A 257 1.69 -29.87 18.10
C ALA A 257 2.51 -30.69 17.09
N GLY A 258 1.86 -31.56 16.32
CA GLY A 258 2.49 -32.37 15.25
C GLY A 258 3.12 -31.51 14.14
N ALA A 259 2.52 -30.37 13.83
CA ALA A 259 3.02 -29.37 12.86
C ALA A 259 4.07 -28.40 13.45
N ASN A 260 4.61 -28.66 14.65
CA ASN A 260 5.57 -27.81 15.35
C ASN A 260 5.08 -26.40 15.67
N PHE A 261 3.78 -26.23 15.92
CA PHE A 261 3.25 -25.00 16.47
C PHE A 261 3.08 -25.12 18.00
N ILE A 262 3.17 -24.00 18.67
CA ILE A 262 2.93 -23.88 20.10
C ILE A 262 1.46 -23.52 20.32
N HIS A 263 0.73 -24.38 21.01
CA HIS A 263 -0.61 -24.07 21.50
C HIS A 263 -0.51 -22.96 22.55
N ILE A 264 -1.31 -21.92 22.43
CA ILE A 264 -1.30 -20.77 23.34
C ILE A 264 -2.45 -20.89 24.34
N ARG A 265 -3.69 -20.97 23.85
CA ARG A 265 -4.91 -21.12 24.65
C ARG A 265 -6.10 -21.53 23.81
N ASP A 266 -7.13 -22.01 24.49
CA ASP A 266 -8.48 -22.12 23.94
C ASP A 266 -9.35 -20.98 24.47
N GLN A 267 -10.28 -20.50 23.68
CA GLN A 267 -11.26 -19.49 24.07
C GLN A 267 -12.64 -19.95 23.61
N ALA A 268 -13.48 -20.37 24.53
CA ALA A 268 -14.89 -20.57 24.22
C ALA A 268 -15.59 -19.20 24.06
N LEU A 269 -16.45 -19.06 23.07
CA LEU A 269 -17.18 -17.80 22.88
C LEU A 269 -18.19 -17.51 23.99
N THR A 270 -18.54 -18.53 24.78
CA THR A 270 -19.40 -18.41 25.97
C THR A 270 -18.66 -17.89 27.20
N ASP A 271 -17.30 -17.87 27.17
CA ASP A 271 -16.55 -17.41 28.32
C ASP A 271 -16.81 -15.90 28.57
N GLY A 272 -17.39 -15.63 29.72
CA GLY A 272 -17.79 -14.29 30.15
C GLY A 272 -19.17 -13.80 29.71
N LEU A 273 -19.97 -14.67 29.07
CA LEU A 273 -21.38 -14.39 28.79
C LEU A 273 -22.26 -15.12 29.83
N GLU A 274 -23.29 -14.43 30.35
CA GLU A 274 -24.29 -15.00 31.24
C GLU A 274 -25.29 -15.92 30.50
N VAL A 275 -25.08 -16.23 29.24
CA VAL A 275 -25.97 -16.99 28.38
C VAL A 275 -25.55 -18.45 28.39
N THR A 276 -26.42 -19.35 28.87
CA THR A 276 -26.31 -20.78 28.61
C THR A 276 -26.58 -21.02 27.13
N MET A 277 -25.50 -21.23 26.33
CA MET A 277 -25.66 -21.67 24.97
C MET A 277 -26.25 -23.07 24.90
N ASP A 278 -27.13 -23.25 23.93
CA ASP A 278 -27.65 -24.54 23.56
C ASP A 278 -26.49 -25.51 23.29
N LYS A 279 -26.54 -26.73 23.78
CA LYS A 279 -25.47 -27.72 23.58
C LYS A 279 -25.22 -28.04 22.11
N ASP A 280 -26.18 -27.71 21.25
CA ASP A 280 -26.10 -27.91 19.79
C ASP A 280 -25.51 -26.73 19.01
N ASN A 281 -25.09 -25.62 19.69
CA ASN A 281 -24.50 -24.46 19.08
C ASN A 281 -23.28 -23.98 19.90
N ARG A 282 -22.15 -24.61 19.68
CA ARG A 282 -20.90 -24.31 20.40
C ARG A 282 -19.83 -23.74 19.45
N GLN A 283 -18.99 -22.89 20.03
CA GLN A 283 -17.84 -22.34 19.28
C GLN A 283 -16.66 -22.15 20.23
N THR A 284 -15.49 -22.63 19.80
CA THR A 284 -14.21 -22.42 20.49
C THR A 284 -13.15 -22.00 19.50
N ILE A 285 -12.33 -21.02 19.89
CA ILE A 285 -11.17 -20.59 19.13
C ILE A 285 -9.93 -21.18 19.79
N VAL A 286 -9.12 -21.91 19.02
CA VAL A 286 -7.83 -22.45 19.43
C VAL A 286 -6.75 -21.53 18.89
N TYR A 287 -5.98 -20.89 19.79
CA TYR A 287 -4.87 -20.00 19.44
C TYR A 287 -3.54 -20.74 19.49
N PHE A 288 -2.72 -20.54 18.46
CA PHE A 288 -1.42 -21.18 18.36
C PHE A 288 -0.44 -20.28 17.61
N CYS A 289 0.84 -20.59 17.60
CA CYS A 289 1.84 -19.81 16.88
C CYS A 289 3.10 -20.63 16.57
N ASN A 290 3.74 -20.30 15.44
CA ASN A 290 5.11 -20.66 15.13
C ASN A 290 5.93 -19.37 14.98
N PHE A 291 6.64 -19.00 16.04
CA PHE A 291 7.34 -17.71 16.12
C PHE A 291 8.48 -17.57 15.10
N ASN A 292 9.16 -18.67 14.73
CA ASN A 292 10.25 -18.62 13.76
C ASN A 292 9.71 -18.31 12.35
N PHE A 293 8.66 -19.00 11.95
CA PHE A 293 8.01 -18.79 10.67
C PHE A 293 7.42 -17.37 10.57
N LEU A 294 6.79 -16.94 11.65
CA LEU A 294 6.17 -15.63 11.76
C LEU A 294 7.19 -14.48 11.60
N TYR A 295 8.38 -14.64 12.18
CA TYR A 295 9.41 -13.62 12.10
C TYR A 295 9.84 -13.32 10.67
N GLU A 296 9.94 -14.33 9.82
CA GLU A 296 10.28 -14.15 8.41
C GLU A 296 9.18 -13.38 7.64
N ALA A 297 7.92 -13.71 7.86
CA ALA A 297 6.79 -12.99 7.25
C ALA A 297 6.70 -11.53 7.74
N LEU A 298 6.93 -11.28 9.02
CA LEU A 298 6.93 -9.91 9.59
C LEU A 298 8.08 -9.04 9.05
N LYS A 299 9.22 -9.62 8.68
CA LYS A 299 10.31 -8.88 8.02
C LYS A 299 9.88 -8.39 6.63
N ILE A 300 9.07 -9.17 5.95
CA ILE A 300 8.56 -8.82 4.62
C ILE A 300 7.48 -7.75 4.75
N ASP A 301 6.48 -7.98 5.62
CA ASP A 301 5.38 -7.05 5.81
C ASP A 301 4.89 -7.06 7.27
N PRO A 302 5.09 -5.98 8.02
CA PRO A 302 4.68 -5.89 9.42
C PRO A 302 3.17 -6.02 9.65
N ARG A 303 2.35 -5.77 8.63
CA ARG A 303 0.88 -5.88 8.72
C ARG A 303 0.42 -7.33 8.95
N VAL A 304 1.26 -8.32 8.66
CA VAL A 304 1.04 -9.72 9.04
C VAL A 304 0.73 -9.85 10.54
N GLY A 305 1.31 -8.96 11.36
CA GLY A 305 1.03 -8.91 12.80
C GLY A 305 -0.44 -8.74 13.19
N MET A 306 -1.28 -8.18 12.32
CA MET A 306 -2.73 -8.02 12.56
C MET A 306 -3.49 -9.34 12.63
N PHE A 307 -2.92 -10.42 12.09
CA PHE A 307 -3.54 -11.75 12.05
C PHE A 307 -3.05 -12.69 13.14
N LEU A 308 -2.28 -12.16 14.08
CA LEU A 308 -1.70 -12.93 15.18
C LEU A 308 -2.51 -12.81 16.47
N PRO A 309 -2.48 -13.86 17.32
CA PRO A 309 -1.95 -15.19 17.05
C PRO A 309 -2.75 -15.96 15.98
N CYS A 310 -2.10 -16.97 15.37
CA CYS A 310 -2.75 -17.93 14.49
C CYS A 310 -3.93 -18.61 15.22
N ARG A 311 -4.98 -18.95 14.51
CA ARG A 311 -6.19 -19.49 15.12
C ARG A 311 -6.96 -20.45 14.23
N ILE A 312 -7.55 -21.46 14.84
CA ILE A 312 -8.58 -22.32 14.26
C ILE A 312 -9.83 -22.15 15.11
N THR A 313 -10.95 -21.90 14.46
CA THR A 313 -12.26 -21.86 15.09
C THR A 313 -12.97 -23.19 14.87
N ILE A 314 -13.42 -23.83 15.94
CA ILE A 314 -14.23 -25.03 15.88
C ILE A 314 -15.67 -24.64 16.20
N THR A 315 -16.61 -25.02 15.36
CA THR A 315 -18.04 -24.76 15.56
C THR A 315 -18.80 -26.04 15.52
N GLU A 316 -19.84 -26.14 16.34
CA GLU A 316 -20.88 -27.14 16.22
C GLU A 316 -22.22 -26.45 16.02
N GLN A 317 -22.93 -26.85 14.97
CA GLN A 317 -24.25 -26.34 14.67
C GLN A 317 -25.13 -27.46 14.14
N ALA A 318 -26.25 -27.71 14.80
CA ALA A 318 -27.20 -28.77 14.43
C ALA A 318 -26.53 -30.18 14.29
N GLY A 319 -25.58 -30.48 15.17
CA GLY A 319 -24.83 -31.74 15.17
C GLY A 319 -23.73 -31.86 14.12
N LYS A 320 -23.47 -30.81 13.37
CA LYS A 320 -22.36 -30.72 12.41
C LYS A 320 -21.19 -29.96 13.02
N VAL A 321 -20.01 -30.59 13.06
CA VAL A 321 -18.79 -29.97 13.56
C VAL A 321 -17.92 -29.53 12.39
N GLN A 322 -17.47 -28.27 12.42
CA GLN A 322 -16.60 -27.67 11.40
C GLN A 322 -15.38 -27.00 12.03
N MET A 323 -14.27 -27.08 11.35
CA MET A 323 -13.04 -26.37 11.67
C MET A 323 -12.80 -25.29 10.62
N MET A 324 -12.50 -24.07 11.05
CA MET A 324 -12.31 -22.92 10.16
C MET A 324 -11.04 -22.17 10.53
N SER A 325 -10.31 -21.72 9.52
CA SER A 325 -9.19 -20.80 9.67
C SER A 325 -9.16 -19.78 8.55
N ILE A 326 -8.40 -18.70 8.73
CA ILE A 326 -8.11 -17.79 7.61
C ILE A 326 -7.31 -18.56 6.55
N ASN A 327 -7.57 -18.26 5.27
CA ASN A 327 -6.70 -18.72 4.20
C ASN A 327 -5.47 -17.79 4.09
N PRO A 328 -4.25 -18.27 4.42
CA PRO A 328 -3.06 -17.44 4.34
C PRO A 328 -2.75 -16.90 2.94
N LYS A 329 -3.09 -17.63 1.87
CA LYS A 329 -2.91 -17.16 0.49
C LYS A 329 -3.67 -15.86 0.20
N HIS A 330 -4.80 -15.67 0.88
CA HIS A 330 -5.57 -14.43 0.75
C HIS A 330 -4.85 -13.20 1.34
N LEU A 331 -3.88 -13.39 2.25
CA LEU A 331 -3.18 -12.29 2.92
C LEU A 331 -2.25 -11.50 1.98
N SER A 332 -1.53 -12.18 1.08
CA SER A 332 -0.67 -11.49 0.11
C SER A 332 -1.49 -10.58 -0.80
N GLN A 333 -2.68 -11.04 -1.20
CA GLN A 333 -3.64 -10.27 -1.98
C GLN A 333 -4.21 -9.09 -1.18
N LEU A 334 -4.65 -9.33 0.05
CA LEU A 334 -5.19 -8.31 0.94
C LEU A 334 -4.17 -7.19 1.20
N PHE A 335 -2.89 -7.56 1.33
CA PHE A 335 -1.81 -6.60 1.53
C PHE A 335 -1.22 -6.04 0.24
N ASN A 336 -1.68 -6.53 -0.91
CA ASN A 336 -1.11 -6.18 -2.21
C ASN A 336 0.42 -6.37 -2.22
N ASN A 337 0.90 -7.49 -1.68
CA ASN A 337 2.32 -7.75 -1.49
C ASN A 337 2.71 -9.18 -1.89
N ASN A 338 3.15 -9.36 -3.14
CA ASN A 338 3.53 -10.67 -3.68
C ASN A 338 4.82 -11.23 -3.08
N GLU A 339 5.58 -10.46 -2.31
CA GLU A 339 6.74 -11.00 -1.58
C GLU A 339 6.33 -11.92 -0.44
N LEU A 340 5.06 -11.83 -0.01
CA LEU A 340 4.47 -12.74 0.96
C LEU A 340 4.04 -14.08 0.35
N ASP A 341 3.93 -14.22 -0.99
CA ASP A 341 3.33 -15.39 -1.64
C ASP A 341 3.98 -16.69 -1.15
N GLU A 342 5.31 -16.79 -1.15
CA GLU A 342 6.02 -17.98 -0.69
C GLU A 342 5.72 -18.32 0.79
N SER A 343 5.68 -17.30 1.65
CA SER A 343 5.35 -17.47 3.07
C SER A 343 3.88 -17.84 3.26
N CYS A 344 3.00 -17.25 2.47
CA CYS A 344 1.57 -17.53 2.48
C CYS A 344 1.25 -18.94 1.98
N ASP A 345 1.93 -19.41 0.92
CA ASP A 345 1.79 -20.78 0.41
C ASP A 345 2.23 -21.81 1.45
N LYS A 346 3.40 -21.63 2.06
CA LYS A 346 3.88 -22.52 3.13
C LYS A 346 2.94 -22.56 4.33
N MET A 347 2.38 -21.40 4.72
CA MET A 347 1.45 -21.33 5.82
C MET A 347 0.10 -21.97 5.47
N TYR A 348 -0.34 -21.83 4.22
CA TYR A 348 -1.53 -22.48 3.71
C TYR A 348 -1.43 -24.01 3.85
N ASP A 349 -0.31 -24.58 3.36
CA ASP A 349 -0.07 -26.03 3.42
C ASP A 349 -0.05 -26.53 4.86
N LEU A 350 0.57 -25.78 5.78
CA LEU A 350 0.58 -26.11 7.21
C LEU A 350 -0.81 -26.04 7.83
N TYR A 351 -1.61 -25.02 7.51
CA TYR A 351 -2.97 -24.90 8.04
C TYR A 351 -3.90 -25.97 7.51
N LEU A 352 -3.83 -26.24 6.21
CA LEU A 352 -4.61 -27.31 5.59
C LEU A 352 -4.23 -28.66 6.20
N GLY A 353 -2.92 -28.95 6.33
CA GLY A 353 -2.44 -30.18 6.97
C GLY A 353 -2.94 -30.33 8.42
N ILE A 354 -2.95 -29.25 9.23
CA ILE A 354 -3.50 -29.30 10.59
C ILE A 354 -5.01 -29.64 10.57
N LEU A 355 -5.77 -29.02 9.66
CA LEU A 355 -7.21 -29.26 9.56
C LEU A 355 -7.53 -30.68 9.07
N GLU A 356 -6.75 -31.18 8.09
CA GLU A 356 -6.87 -32.56 7.59
C GLU A 356 -6.49 -33.58 8.64
N ASP A 357 -5.32 -33.43 9.30
CA ASP A 357 -4.88 -34.33 10.37
C ASP A 357 -5.84 -34.38 11.55
N ALA A 358 -6.56 -33.29 11.83
CA ALA A 358 -7.57 -33.23 12.88
C ALA A 358 -8.88 -33.93 12.48
N SER A 359 -9.10 -34.15 11.19
CA SER A 359 -10.28 -34.83 10.62
C SER A 359 -10.06 -36.30 10.28
N LEU A 360 -8.82 -36.80 10.43
CA LEU A 360 -8.45 -38.21 10.28
C LEU A 360 -8.50 -38.94 11.62
#